data_54c39472df8e812b7d46e6effe0cc7fa
#
_entry.id   54c39472df8e812b7d46e6effe0cc7fa
#
_cell.length_a   1.000
_cell.length_b   1.000
_cell.length_c   1.000
_cell.angle_alpha   90.00
_cell.angle_beta   90.00
_cell.angle_gamma   90.00
#
_symmetry.space_group_name_H-M   'P 1'
#
loop_
_entity.id
_entity.type
_entity.pdbx_description
1 polymer ?
#
loop_
_entity_poly.entity_id
_entity_poly.type
_entity_poly.pdbx_seq_one_letter_code
_entity_poly.pdbx_strand_id
1 'polypeptide(L)'
;DLNNFNKFTRNTSISTSSMMVKRSYLRQLKFKKKGFGFDDYIFKAELLMKNGKSLPLKEFQTIYRVRKNSISSNRIRNCIWIWKINKNYFKLNFTKNLISLISIGLNSLMKYKLKKF
;
A
#
# COMPACT_ATOMS: atom_id res chain seq x y z
N ASP A 1 -6.83 9.81 -10.77
CA ASP A 1 -6.57 10.63 -9.58
C ASP A 1 -5.16 10.43 -9.07
N LEU A 2 -4.50 11.55 -8.74
CA LEU A 2 -3.18 11.56 -8.14
C LEU A 2 -3.18 10.88 -6.77
N ASN A 3 -2.23 9.99 -6.53
CA ASN A 3 -2.04 9.35 -5.24
C ASN A 3 -0.85 9.98 -4.51
N ASN A 4 -1.06 10.39 -3.28
CA ASN A 4 -0.04 10.91 -2.37
C ASN A 4 0.07 10.02 -1.13
N PHE A 5 1.00 10.35 -0.22
CA PHE A 5 1.21 9.57 1.00
C PHE A 5 -0.08 9.39 1.83
N ASN A 6 -0.83 10.46 2.08
CA ASN A 6 -2.05 10.39 2.88
C ASN A 6 -3.13 9.52 2.22
N LYS A 7 -3.31 9.65 0.91
CA LYS A 7 -4.26 8.83 0.15
C LYS A 7 -3.81 7.38 0.08
N PHE A 8 -2.51 7.12 -0.12
CA PHE A 8 -1.95 5.77 -0.15
C PHE A 8 -2.13 5.03 1.17
N THR A 9 -1.88 5.66 2.32
CA THR A 9 -2.07 5.04 3.63
C THR A 9 -3.53 4.66 3.93
N ARG A 10 -4.48 5.23 3.18
CA ARG A 10 -5.91 4.92 3.31
C ARG A 10 -6.42 3.88 2.32
N ASN A 11 -5.77 3.69 1.19
CA ASN A 11 -6.28 2.79 0.13
C ASN A 11 -5.29 1.72 -0.35
N THR A 12 -4.00 1.87 -0.10
CA THR A 12 -2.94 0.95 -0.57
C THR A 12 -3.03 0.58 -2.05
N SER A 13 -3.45 1.53 -2.90
CA SER A 13 -3.87 1.26 -4.28
C SER A 13 -2.73 0.98 -5.27
N ILE A 14 -1.47 1.14 -4.86
CA ILE A 14 -0.32 0.92 -5.74
C ILE A 14 0.12 -0.54 -5.65
N SER A 15 -0.12 -1.31 -6.72
CA SER A 15 0.39 -2.68 -6.81
C SER A 15 1.89 -2.67 -7.17
N THR A 16 2.68 -3.46 -6.45
CA THR A 16 4.13 -3.58 -6.71
C THR A 16 4.41 -4.16 -8.09
N SER A 17 3.57 -5.10 -8.56
CA SER A 17 3.73 -5.77 -9.86
C SER A 17 3.50 -4.86 -11.07
N SER A 18 2.76 -3.76 -10.90
CA SER A 18 2.42 -2.81 -11.97
C SER A 18 3.01 -1.41 -11.76
N MET A 19 3.91 -1.28 -10.79
CA MET A 19 4.52 0.00 -10.44
C MET A 19 5.74 0.29 -11.32
N MET A 20 5.80 1.50 -11.85
CA MET A 20 6.98 2.03 -12.52
C MET A 20 7.48 3.24 -11.75
N VAL A 21 8.80 3.31 -11.50
CA VAL A 21 9.41 4.37 -10.72
C VAL A 21 10.55 5.00 -11.51
N LYS A 22 10.57 6.33 -11.54
CA LYS A 22 11.67 7.07 -12.17
C LYS A 22 12.99 6.80 -11.42
N ARG A 23 14.02 6.40 -12.16
CA ARG A 23 15.31 5.98 -11.59
C ARG A 23 15.95 7.05 -10.68
N SER A 24 15.79 8.33 -11.00
CA SER A 24 16.31 9.42 -10.18
C SER A 24 15.76 9.44 -8.75
N TYR A 25 14.54 8.91 -8.54
CA TYR A 25 13.94 8.82 -7.21
C TYR A 25 14.47 7.66 -6.38
N LEU A 26 15.12 6.69 -7.01
CA LEU A 26 15.66 5.50 -6.35
C LEU A 26 17.07 5.70 -5.77
N ARG A 27 17.71 6.84 -6.00
CA ARG A 27 19.10 7.07 -5.54
C ARG A 27 19.28 6.90 -4.03
N GLN A 28 18.26 7.22 -3.24
CA GLN A 28 18.29 7.18 -1.78
C GLN A 28 17.28 6.18 -1.17
N LEU A 29 16.52 5.49 -2.00
CA LEU A 29 15.48 4.55 -1.57
C LEU A 29 15.77 3.16 -2.09
N LYS A 30 15.79 2.20 -1.16
CA LYS A 30 15.95 0.77 -1.45
C LYS A 30 14.89 -0.02 -0.69
N PHE A 31 14.52 -1.17 -1.20
CA PHE A 31 13.79 -2.14 -0.41
C PHE A 31 14.65 -2.55 0.79
N LYS A 32 14.16 -2.27 1.98
CA LYS A 32 14.83 -2.63 3.24
C LYS A 32 13.96 -3.63 3.98
N LYS A 33 14.54 -4.76 4.36
CA LYS A 33 13.87 -5.72 5.22
C LYS A 33 13.76 -5.14 6.62
N LYS A 34 12.57 -4.69 7.00
CA LYS A 34 12.31 -4.08 8.31
C LYS A 34 11.71 -5.04 9.33
N GLY A 35 11.41 -6.27 8.93
CA GLY A 35 10.81 -7.28 9.81
C GLY A 35 9.32 -7.09 10.10
N PHE A 36 8.65 -6.15 9.45
CA PHE A 36 7.21 -5.91 9.62
C PHE A 36 6.32 -6.73 8.67
N GLY A 37 6.89 -7.39 7.65
CA GLY A 37 6.17 -8.24 6.72
C GLY A 37 5.69 -7.55 5.44
N PHE A 38 5.55 -6.22 5.41
CA PHE A 38 5.15 -5.43 4.23
C PHE A 38 6.24 -4.43 3.83
N ASP A 39 7.39 -4.93 3.44
CA ASP A 39 8.51 -4.08 3.02
C ASP A 39 8.19 -3.27 1.76
N ASP A 40 7.35 -3.81 0.88
CA ASP A 40 6.86 -3.10 -0.32
C ASP A 40 5.91 -1.94 0.04
N TYR A 41 5.10 -2.08 1.07
CA TYR A 41 4.26 -0.98 1.59
C TYR A 41 5.12 0.17 2.11
N ILE A 42 6.16 -0.15 2.89
CA ILE A 42 7.10 0.84 3.42
C ILE A 42 7.79 1.58 2.28
N PHE A 43 8.32 0.85 1.30
CA PHE A 43 9.00 1.43 0.14
C PHE A 43 8.10 2.39 -0.65
N LYS A 44 6.86 1.99 -0.95
CA LYS A 44 5.89 2.83 -1.66
C LYS A 44 5.52 4.08 -0.88
N ALA A 45 5.31 3.94 0.43
CA ALA A 45 5.00 5.06 1.31
C ALA A 45 6.18 6.05 1.40
N GLU A 46 7.41 5.57 1.52
CA GLU A 46 8.62 6.43 1.51
C GLU A 46 8.78 7.17 0.18
N LEU A 47 8.53 6.51 -0.95
CA LEU A 47 8.54 7.16 -2.26
C LEU A 47 7.56 8.33 -2.30
N LEU A 48 6.34 8.13 -1.83
CA LEU A 48 5.31 9.16 -1.84
C LEU A 48 5.60 10.28 -0.85
N MET A 49 6.21 9.99 0.29
CA MET A 49 6.66 11.02 1.24
C MET A 49 7.71 11.94 0.63
N LYS A 50 8.66 11.37 -0.11
CA LYS A 50 9.78 12.14 -0.70
C LYS A 50 9.40 12.85 -2.00
N ASN A 51 8.65 12.18 -2.86
CA ASN A 51 8.37 12.64 -4.23
C ASN A 51 6.91 13.07 -4.45
N GLY A 52 6.08 12.86 -3.47
CA GLY A 52 4.76 13.46 -3.32
C GLY A 52 3.61 12.80 -4.07
N LYS A 53 3.79 12.24 -5.26
CA LYS A 53 2.66 11.83 -6.10
C LYS A 53 2.94 10.61 -6.97
N SER A 54 1.91 9.78 -7.21
CA SER A 54 1.91 8.77 -8.26
C SER A 54 0.74 9.01 -9.22
N LEU A 55 0.96 8.68 -10.49
CA LEU A 55 -0.03 8.79 -11.55
C LEU A 55 -0.56 7.39 -11.90
N PRO A 56 -1.88 7.18 -11.93
CA PRO A 56 -2.44 5.94 -12.44
C PRO A 56 -2.38 5.91 -13.97
N LEU A 57 -2.00 4.78 -14.53
CA LEU A 57 -2.25 4.48 -15.93
C LEU A 57 -3.67 3.92 -16.07
N LYS A 58 -4.41 4.41 -17.05
CA LYS A 58 -5.80 4.00 -17.31
C LYS A 58 -5.90 2.65 -18.03
N GLU A 59 -4.80 2.16 -18.58
CA GLU A 59 -4.72 0.91 -19.32
C GLU A 59 -4.39 -0.26 -18.40
N PHE A 60 -4.97 -1.43 -18.67
CA PHE A 60 -4.66 -2.66 -17.96
C PHE A 60 -3.33 -3.23 -18.46
N GLN A 61 -2.27 -3.04 -17.68
CA GLN A 61 -0.90 -3.48 -18.02
C GLN A 61 -0.52 -4.81 -17.37
N THR A 62 -1.26 -5.25 -16.34
CA THR A 62 -0.87 -6.38 -15.52
C THR A 62 -2.08 -7.21 -15.09
N ILE A 63 -1.96 -8.53 -15.20
CA ILE A 63 -2.94 -9.48 -14.69
C ILE A 63 -2.47 -9.97 -13.31
N TYR A 64 -3.25 -9.70 -12.28
CA TYR A 64 -2.96 -10.11 -10.92
C TYR A 64 -3.74 -11.37 -10.53
N ARG A 65 -3.01 -12.47 -10.29
CA ARG A 65 -3.59 -13.75 -9.86
C ARG A 65 -3.79 -13.78 -8.35
N VAL A 66 -5.02 -13.88 -7.91
CA VAL A 66 -5.37 -14.04 -6.48
C VAL A 66 -5.36 -15.52 -6.10
N ARG A 67 -4.59 -15.87 -5.07
CA ARG A 67 -4.52 -17.23 -4.51
C ARG A 67 -5.07 -17.25 -3.08
N LYS A 68 -5.81 -18.29 -2.72
CA LYS A 68 -6.39 -18.42 -1.37
C LYS A 68 -5.36 -18.49 -0.24
N ASN A 69 -4.22 -19.16 -0.47
CA ASN A 69 -3.17 -19.36 0.53
C ASN A 69 -1.92 -18.48 0.30
N SER A 70 -2.11 -17.26 -0.20
CA SER A 70 -1.01 -16.31 -0.37
C SER A 70 -0.69 -15.58 0.94
N ILE A 71 0.53 -15.01 1.02
CA ILE A 71 0.94 -14.19 2.18
C ILE A 71 -0.05 -13.06 2.46
N SER A 72 -0.63 -12.47 1.41
CA SER A 72 -1.60 -11.38 1.51
C SER A 72 -3.04 -11.83 1.80
N SER A 73 -3.33 -13.13 1.88
CA SER A 73 -4.69 -13.65 2.10
C SER A 73 -5.20 -13.47 3.53
N ASN A 74 -4.30 -13.43 4.51
CA ASN A 74 -4.66 -13.26 5.92
C ASN A 74 -4.90 -11.77 6.25
N ARG A 75 -6.17 -11.38 6.23
CA ARG A 75 -6.58 -9.97 6.43
C ARG A 75 -6.23 -9.43 7.81
N ILE A 76 -6.40 -10.23 8.87
CA ILE A 76 -6.12 -9.81 10.25
C ILE A 76 -4.62 -9.53 10.42
N ARG A 77 -3.78 -10.44 9.97
CA ARG A 77 -2.33 -10.26 9.99
C ARG A 77 -1.90 -9.02 9.21
N ASN A 78 -2.49 -8.78 8.04
CA ASN A 78 -2.20 -7.61 7.22
C ASN A 78 -2.57 -6.32 7.93
N CYS A 79 -3.70 -6.27 8.61
CA CYS A 79 -4.10 -5.11 9.42
C CYS A 79 -3.12 -4.85 10.57
N ILE A 80 -2.67 -5.90 11.26
CA ILE A 80 -1.70 -5.79 12.34
C ILE A 80 -0.36 -5.25 11.82
N TRP A 81 0.12 -5.73 10.67
CA TRP A 81 1.35 -5.25 10.05
C TRP A 81 1.27 -3.78 9.64
N ILE A 82 0.18 -3.37 8.99
CA ILE A 82 -0.05 -1.97 8.62
C ILE A 82 -0.13 -1.09 9.86
N TRP A 83 -0.84 -1.53 10.90
CA TRP A 83 -0.91 -0.81 12.17
C TRP A 83 0.47 -0.56 12.78
N LYS A 84 1.29 -1.61 12.86
CA LYS A 84 2.65 -1.53 13.41
C LYS A 84 3.54 -0.60 12.57
N ILE A 85 3.47 -0.70 11.25
CA ILE A 85 4.25 0.16 10.34
C ILE A 85 3.84 1.62 10.50
N ASN A 86 2.55 1.90 10.46
CA ASN A 86 2.05 3.27 10.59
C ASN A 86 2.39 3.87 11.97
N LYS A 87 2.30 3.09 13.03
CA LYS A 87 2.60 3.54 14.38
C LYS A 87 4.10 3.71 14.63
N ASN A 88 4.89 2.69 14.34
CA ASN A 88 6.28 2.59 14.76
C ASN A 88 7.26 3.18 13.74
N TYR A 89 6.95 3.07 12.45
CA TYR A 89 7.83 3.52 11.38
C TYR A 89 7.48 4.92 10.88
N PHE A 90 6.21 5.16 10.53
CA PHE A 90 5.74 6.47 10.07
C PHE A 90 5.25 7.38 11.20
N LYS A 91 5.16 6.85 12.43
CA LYS A 91 4.75 7.59 13.64
C LYS A 91 3.43 8.35 13.45
N LEU A 92 2.47 7.73 12.77
CA LEU A 92 1.14 8.31 12.62
C LEU A 92 0.42 8.37 13.98
N ASN A 93 -0.36 9.43 14.18
CA ASN A 93 -1.22 9.55 15.35
C ASN A 93 -2.25 8.41 15.37
N PHE A 94 -2.73 8.06 16.57
CA PHE A 94 -3.75 7.01 16.76
C PHE A 94 -4.96 7.21 15.84
N THR A 95 -5.51 8.43 15.78
CA THR A 95 -6.67 8.77 14.94
C THR A 95 -6.39 8.54 13.45
N LYS A 96 -5.25 9.01 12.95
CA LYS A 96 -4.84 8.81 11.54
C LYS A 96 -4.63 7.34 11.21
N ASN A 97 -4.04 6.58 12.13
CA ASN A 97 -3.81 5.16 11.96
C ASN A 97 -5.13 4.38 11.94
N LEU A 98 -6.06 4.72 12.82
CA LEU A 98 -7.40 4.12 12.84
C LEU A 98 -8.18 4.41 11.56
N ILE A 99 -8.17 5.64 11.07
CA ILE A 99 -8.78 6.04 9.80
C ILE A 99 -8.14 5.26 8.64
N SER A 100 -6.83 5.11 8.64
CA SER A 100 -6.10 4.32 7.63
C SER A 100 -6.62 2.89 7.58
N LEU A 101 -6.71 2.19 8.70
CA LEU A 101 -7.16 0.81 8.75
C LEU A 101 -8.63 0.64 8.35
N ILE A 102 -9.51 1.51 8.82
CA ILE A 102 -10.94 1.48 8.46
C ILE A 102 -11.10 1.70 6.95
N SER A 103 -10.42 2.69 6.39
CA SER A 103 -10.46 3.00 4.96
C SER A 103 -9.92 1.85 4.10
N ILE A 104 -8.81 1.24 4.48
CA ILE A 104 -8.24 0.06 3.80
C ILE A 104 -9.23 -1.11 3.83
N GLY A 105 -9.85 -1.37 4.99
CA GLY A 105 -10.84 -2.43 5.16
C GLY A 105 -12.06 -2.22 4.27
N LEU A 106 -12.63 -1.01 4.25
CA LEU A 106 -13.77 -0.66 3.41
C LEU A 106 -13.45 -0.75 1.92
N ASN A 107 -12.30 -0.20 1.48
CA ASN A 107 -11.86 -0.29 0.10
C ASN A 107 -11.64 -1.75 -0.35
N SER A 108 -11.08 -2.57 0.53
CA SER A 108 -10.91 -4.00 0.27
C SER A 108 -12.26 -4.71 0.10
N LEU A 109 -13.23 -4.44 0.97
CA LEU A 109 -14.56 -5.02 0.88
C LEU A 109 -15.27 -4.61 -0.41
N MET A 110 -15.23 -3.32 -0.77
CA MET A 110 -15.84 -2.83 -2.01
C MET A 110 -15.19 -3.48 -3.24
N LYS A 111 -13.86 -3.55 -3.28
CA LYS A 111 -13.12 -4.16 -4.38
C LYS A 111 -13.45 -5.64 -4.59
N TYR A 112 -13.67 -6.38 -3.53
CA TYR A 112 -14.01 -7.81 -3.63
C TYR A 112 -15.50 -8.08 -3.83
N LYS A 113 -16.41 -7.19 -3.35
CA LYS A 113 -17.85 -7.30 -3.65
C LYS A 113 -18.16 -7.00 -5.12
N LEU A 114 -17.48 -6.02 -5.71
CA LEU A 114 -17.68 -5.65 -7.13
C LEU A 114 -17.09 -6.68 -8.11
N LYS A 115 -16.23 -7.59 -7.65
CA LYS A 115 -15.64 -8.67 -8.48
C LYS A 115 -16.36 -10.01 -8.44
N LYS A 116 -17.57 -10.08 -7.86
CA LYS A 116 -18.43 -11.27 -7.90
C LYS A 116 -19.33 -11.32 -9.15
N PHE A 117 -18.88 -10.68 -10.20
CA PHE A 117 -19.51 -10.80 -11.53
C PHE A 117 -18.48 -11.24 -12.54
#